data_69fee86c7f27ec758a3037426ea28087
#
_entry.id   69fee86c7f27ec758a3037426ea28087
#
_cell.length_a   1.000
_cell.length_b   1.000
_cell.length_c   1.000
_cell.angle_alpha   90.00
_cell.angle_beta   90.00
_cell.angle_gamma   90.00
#
_symmetry.space_group_name_H-M   'P 1'
#
loop_
_entity.id
_entity.type
_entity.pdbx_description
1 polymer ?
#
loop_
_entity_poly.entity_id
_entity_poly.type
_entity_poly.pdbx_seq_one_letter_code
_entity_poly.pdbx_strand_id
1 'polypeptide(L)'
;MPSDSQVIVVKPSKGWISLKLKELWEYRELLYFMAWRDIKVRYKQTVLGAAWAIIQPFFTMVVFSIFFGKLARVPSDGLPYPIFAFAALVPWTFFANGLNQASNSLVGSANLIKKVYFPRLVVPISSVISGVVDFVLAFAVLLGMMLFYGILPTVNILWLPLFVLLIFVTALGVGFWLSALNVQFRDVRYTVPFLTQFWLFATPIAYPSSLLSETWRTIYAINPMVGVVEGFRWALLGTDTAPGAIIFVSSLMAFSLLVGGAFYFRRMERSFADVV
;
A
#
# COMPACT_ATOMS: atom_id res chain seq x y z
N MET A 1 15.38 22.72 -43.93
CA MET A 1 15.42 23.03 -42.51
C MET A 1 16.00 21.79 -41.81
N PRO A 2 17.15 21.84 -41.16
CA PRO A 2 17.68 20.68 -40.46
C PRO A 2 16.87 20.45 -39.20
N SER A 3 16.37 19.23 -39.06
CA SER A 3 15.68 18.77 -37.84
C SER A 3 16.66 18.81 -36.68
N ASP A 4 16.32 19.53 -35.61
CA ASP A 4 17.02 19.49 -34.33
C ASP A 4 16.99 18.06 -33.80
N SER A 5 18.03 17.32 -34.13
CA SER A 5 18.26 16.00 -33.54
C SER A 5 18.65 16.18 -32.07
N GLN A 6 17.72 15.96 -31.18
CA GLN A 6 18.02 15.93 -29.73
C GLN A 6 19.05 14.82 -29.47
N VAL A 7 20.30 15.22 -29.28
CA VAL A 7 21.36 14.29 -28.88
C VAL A 7 21.20 13.97 -27.39
N ILE A 8 20.75 12.77 -27.08
CA ILE A 8 20.68 12.26 -25.70
C ILE A 8 22.10 11.81 -25.31
N VAL A 9 22.80 12.60 -24.53
CA VAL A 9 24.12 12.27 -23.99
C VAL A 9 23.94 11.46 -22.70
N VAL A 10 24.12 10.14 -22.75
CA VAL A 10 24.16 9.27 -21.58
C VAL A 10 25.54 9.37 -20.93
N LYS A 11 25.65 10.14 -19.84
CA LYS A 11 26.89 10.21 -19.04
C LYS A 11 26.79 9.25 -17.85
N PRO A 12 27.85 8.50 -17.52
CA PRO A 12 27.87 7.72 -16.29
C PRO A 12 27.83 8.65 -15.08
N SER A 13 26.86 8.47 -14.18
CA SER A 13 26.75 9.29 -12.97
C SER A 13 27.87 8.90 -11.99
N LYS A 14 28.87 9.76 -11.83
CA LYS A 14 29.86 9.72 -10.74
C LYS A 14 29.29 10.47 -9.56
N GLY A 15 28.93 9.78 -8.48
CA GLY A 15 28.46 10.43 -7.25
C GLY A 15 27.22 9.78 -6.63
N TRP A 16 26.57 10.51 -5.70
CA TRP A 16 25.34 10.09 -5.04
C TRP A 16 24.24 9.79 -6.07
N ILE A 17 23.52 8.69 -5.85
CA ILE A 17 22.47 8.22 -6.77
C ILE A 17 21.34 9.25 -6.79
N SER A 18 21.18 9.96 -7.90
CA SER A 18 20.06 10.87 -8.09
C SER A 18 18.77 10.09 -8.31
N LEU A 19 17.70 10.43 -7.59
CA LEU A 19 16.38 9.82 -7.75
C LEU A 19 15.71 10.20 -9.08
N LYS A 20 16.26 11.24 -9.80
CA LYS A 20 15.76 11.70 -11.11
C LYS A 20 14.22 11.87 -11.15
N LEU A 21 13.65 12.50 -10.13
CA LEU A 21 12.20 12.71 -10.02
C LEU A 21 11.62 13.48 -11.21
N LYS A 22 12.41 14.37 -11.83
CA LYS A 22 12.01 15.09 -13.04
C LYS A 22 11.79 14.13 -14.20
N GLU A 23 12.70 13.17 -14.39
CA GLU A 23 12.56 12.12 -15.40
C GLU A 23 11.28 11.29 -15.16
N LEU A 24 10.98 10.94 -13.91
CA LEU A 24 9.74 10.24 -13.55
C LEU A 24 8.49 11.04 -13.92
N TRP A 25 8.51 12.36 -13.74
CA TRP A 25 7.41 13.24 -14.12
C TRP A 25 7.23 13.37 -15.63
N GLU A 26 8.34 13.36 -16.39
CA GLU A 26 8.31 13.36 -17.85
C GLU A 26 7.63 12.09 -18.38
N TYR A 27 7.79 10.93 -17.70
CA TYR A 27 7.15 9.66 -18.05
C TYR A 27 5.78 9.42 -17.38
N ARG A 28 5.07 10.46 -16.91
CA ARG A 28 3.74 10.33 -16.27
C ARG A 28 2.68 9.68 -17.17
N GLU A 29 2.77 9.88 -18.47
CA GLU A 29 1.85 9.24 -19.43
C GLU A 29 2.08 7.72 -19.47
N LEU A 30 3.33 7.27 -19.48
CA LEU A 30 3.66 5.86 -19.39
C LEU A 30 3.14 5.26 -18.09
N LEU A 31 3.31 5.98 -16.97
CA LEU A 31 2.78 5.58 -15.67
C LEU A 31 1.27 5.35 -15.73
N TYR A 32 0.52 6.31 -16.32
CA TYR A 32 -0.92 6.20 -16.50
C TYR A 32 -1.30 4.98 -17.36
N PHE A 33 -0.64 4.80 -18.51
CA PHE A 33 -0.94 3.67 -19.39
C PHE A 33 -0.61 2.32 -18.76
N MET A 34 0.46 2.22 -17.99
CA MET A 34 0.80 0.99 -17.25
C MET A 34 -0.22 0.69 -16.15
N ALA A 35 -0.59 1.67 -15.34
CA ALA A 35 -1.62 1.51 -14.32
C ALA A 35 -2.97 1.10 -14.94
N TRP A 36 -3.36 1.75 -16.04
CA TRP A 36 -4.60 1.42 -16.77
C TRP A 36 -4.58 0.02 -17.39
N ARG A 37 -3.43 -0.38 -17.96
CA ARG A 37 -3.21 -1.74 -18.44
C ARG A 37 -3.40 -2.76 -17.32
N ASP A 38 -2.78 -2.52 -16.16
CA ASP A 38 -2.82 -3.45 -15.03
C ASP A 38 -4.25 -3.58 -14.48
N ILE A 39 -5.02 -2.47 -14.44
CA ILE A 39 -6.45 -2.47 -14.11
C ILE A 39 -7.22 -3.32 -15.14
N LYS A 40 -7.05 -3.05 -16.45
CA LYS A 40 -7.76 -3.81 -17.50
C LYS A 40 -7.46 -5.29 -17.45
N VAL A 41 -6.18 -5.69 -17.29
CA VAL A 41 -5.79 -7.10 -17.22
C VAL A 41 -6.44 -7.79 -16.03
N ARG A 42 -6.54 -7.12 -14.89
CA ARG A 42 -7.15 -7.67 -13.67
C ARG A 42 -8.64 -7.96 -13.84
N TYR A 43 -9.37 -7.11 -14.54
CA TYR A 43 -10.83 -7.21 -14.63
C TYR A 43 -11.37 -7.85 -15.91
N LYS A 44 -10.60 -7.84 -17.01
CA LYS A 44 -11.11 -8.21 -18.35
C LYS A 44 -11.47 -9.69 -18.50
N GLN A 45 -10.83 -10.61 -17.76
CA GLN A 45 -10.99 -12.06 -17.96
C GLN A 45 -11.42 -12.80 -16.69
N THR A 46 -12.10 -12.13 -15.77
CA THR A 46 -12.52 -12.73 -14.51
C THR A 46 -14.03 -12.71 -14.38
N VAL A 47 -14.62 -13.86 -14.01
CA VAL A 47 -16.09 -14.01 -13.83
C VAL A 47 -16.58 -13.14 -12.68
N LEU A 48 -15.84 -13.09 -11.57
CA LEU A 48 -16.18 -12.28 -10.40
C LEU A 48 -15.51 -10.90 -10.40
N GLY A 49 -14.49 -10.68 -11.24
CA GLY A 49 -13.84 -9.39 -11.46
C GLY A 49 -13.64 -8.55 -10.19
N ALA A 50 -14.26 -7.39 -10.21
CA ALA A 50 -14.22 -6.43 -9.10
C ALA A 50 -14.86 -6.96 -7.79
N ALA A 51 -15.70 -7.99 -7.85
CA ALA A 51 -16.31 -8.54 -6.64
C ALA A 51 -15.27 -9.11 -5.66
N TRP A 52 -14.13 -9.63 -6.14
CA TRP A 52 -13.05 -10.09 -5.26
C TRP A 52 -12.48 -9.00 -4.35
N ALA A 53 -12.46 -7.76 -4.80
CA ALA A 53 -12.03 -6.63 -3.99
C ALA A 53 -12.92 -6.41 -2.75
N ILE A 54 -14.18 -6.85 -2.82
CA ILE A 54 -15.16 -6.77 -1.74
C ILE A 54 -15.20 -8.09 -0.97
N ILE A 55 -15.27 -9.22 -1.67
CA ILE A 55 -15.46 -10.55 -1.10
C ILE A 55 -14.33 -10.88 -0.10
N GLN A 56 -13.08 -10.66 -0.46
CA GLN A 56 -11.94 -11.01 0.37
C GLN A 56 -11.95 -10.27 1.73
N PRO A 57 -11.99 -8.92 1.81
CA PRO A 57 -12.05 -8.24 3.11
C PRO A 57 -13.35 -8.50 3.85
N PHE A 58 -14.47 -8.72 3.14
CA PHE A 58 -15.74 -9.04 3.77
C PHE A 58 -15.71 -10.40 4.49
N PHE A 59 -15.25 -11.46 3.84
CA PHE A 59 -15.14 -12.77 4.50
C PHE A 59 -14.10 -12.75 5.63
N THR A 60 -13.01 -12.04 5.47
CA THR A 60 -12.03 -11.85 6.56
C THR A 60 -12.68 -11.16 7.77
N MET A 61 -13.48 -10.12 7.53
CA MET A 61 -14.27 -9.45 8.57
C MET A 61 -15.24 -10.41 9.26
N VAL A 62 -15.96 -11.25 8.50
CA VAL A 62 -16.90 -12.25 9.06
C VAL A 62 -16.15 -13.23 9.97
N VAL A 63 -15.02 -13.78 9.49
CA VAL A 63 -14.18 -14.67 10.28
C VAL A 63 -13.68 -13.98 11.55
N PHE A 64 -13.15 -12.77 11.44
CA PHE A 64 -12.68 -11.99 12.59
C PHE A 64 -13.82 -11.70 13.59
N SER A 65 -15.01 -11.38 13.10
CA SER A 65 -16.18 -11.12 13.95
C SER A 65 -16.63 -12.37 14.73
N ILE A 66 -16.52 -13.55 14.14
CA ILE A 66 -16.86 -14.80 14.81
C ILE A 66 -15.78 -15.15 15.85
N PHE A 67 -14.52 -15.22 15.44
CA PHE A 67 -13.45 -15.71 16.30
C PHE A 67 -13.03 -14.68 17.36
N PHE A 68 -12.73 -13.45 16.96
CA PHE A 68 -12.27 -12.42 17.89
C PHE A 68 -13.43 -11.69 18.57
N GLY A 69 -14.49 -11.36 17.83
CA GLY A 69 -15.62 -10.64 18.40
C GLY A 69 -16.49 -11.48 19.31
N LYS A 70 -16.99 -12.65 18.83
CA LYS A 70 -17.93 -13.47 19.60
C LYS A 70 -17.26 -14.49 20.51
N LEU A 71 -16.27 -15.25 20.01
CA LEU A 71 -15.64 -16.34 20.79
C LEU A 71 -14.62 -15.78 21.78
N ALA A 72 -13.64 -15.00 21.32
CA ALA A 72 -12.59 -14.45 22.16
C ALA A 72 -13.02 -13.18 22.91
N ARG A 73 -14.15 -12.56 22.55
CA ARG A 73 -14.68 -11.32 23.15
C ARG A 73 -13.66 -10.19 23.24
N VAL A 74 -12.85 -10.06 22.19
CA VAL A 74 -11.89 -8.95 22.09
C VAL A 74 -12.65 -7.63 22.03
N PRO A 75 -12.26 -6.60 22.83
CA PRO A 75 -12.92 -5.31 22.81
C PRO A 75 -12.78 -4.62 21.44
N SER A 76 -13.72 -3.74 21.12
CA SER A 76 -13.77 -2.97 19.87
C SER A 76 -14.07 -1.50 20.12
N ASP A 77 -13.59 -0.95 21.25
CA ASP A 77 -13.75 0.46 21.66
C ASP A 77 -15.21 0.94 21.59
N GLY A 78 -16.16 0.07 22.04
CA GLY A 78 -17.60 0.38 22.05
C GLY A 78 -18.30 0.30 20.69
N LEU A 79 -17.59 -0.01 19.62
CA LEU A 79 -18.15 -0.16 18.27
C LEU A 79 -18.62 -1.59 17.99
N PRO A 80 -19.61 -1.80 17.10
CA PRO A 80 -19.91 -3.14 16.59
C PRO A 80 -18.67 -3.76 15.93
N TYR A 81 -18.27 -4.97 16.36
CA TYR A 81 -17.03 -5.59 15.93
C TYR A 81 -16.86 -5.70 14.39
N PRO A 82 -17.91 -6.03 13.58
CA PRO A 82 -17.77 -6.11 12.14
C PRO A 82 -17.27 -4.82 11.49
N ILE A 83 -17.84 -3.67 11.84
CA ILE A 83 -17.42 -2.39 11.26
C ILE A 83 -16.05 -1.94 11.78
N PHE A 84 -15.73 -2.23 13.05
CA PHE A 84 -14.42 -2.00 13.65
C PHE A 84 -13.32 -2.75 12.89
N ALA A 85 -13.53 -4.05 12.60
CA ALA A 85 -12.60 -4.87 11.84
C ALA A 85 -12.53 -4.45 10.37
N PHE A 86 -13.68 -4.16 9.73
CA PHE A 86 -13.71 -3.80 8.31
C PHE A 86 -13.05 -2.46 8.03
N ALA A 87 -13.19 -1.47 8.90
CA ALA A 87 -12.51 -0.17 8.80
C ALA A 87 -10.97 -0.30 8.80
N ALA A 88 -10.43 -1.32 9.46
CA ALA A 88 -9.01 -1.65 9.44
C ALA A 88 -8.61 -2.51 8.23
N LEU A 89 -9.49 -3.45 7.81
CA LEU A 89 -9.23 -4.35 6.70
C LEU A 89 -9.18 -3.62 5.34
N VAL A 90 -9.95 -2.55 5.16
CA VAL A 90 -9.96 -1.77 3.91
C VAL A 90 -8.56 -1.20 3.61
N PRO A 91 -7.94 -0.37 4.45
CA PRO A 91 -6.58 0.13 4.22
C PRO A 91 -5.54 -0.98 4.21
N TRP A 92 -5.70 -2.02 5.04
CA TRP A 92 -4.79 -3.15 5.08
C TRP A 92 -4.77 -3.93 3.77
N THR A 93 -5.94 -4.27 3.22
CA THR A 93 -6.04 -5.04 1.97
C THR A 93 -5.41 -4.28 0.81
N PHE A 94 -5.62 -2.97 0.73
CA PHE A 94 -4.95 -2.14 -0.27
C PHE A 94 -3.43 -2.18 -0.11
N PHE A 95 -2.92 -2.01 1.12
CA PHE A 95 -1.49 -2.11 1.41
C PHE A 95 -0.90 -3.47 1.01
N ALA A 96 -1.51 -4.57 1.49
CA ALA A 96 -1.03 -5.92 1.26
C ALA A 96 -1.02 -6.31 -0.22
N ASN A 97 -2.10 -5.98 -0.95
CA ASN A 97 -2.21 -6.21 -2.38
C ASN A 97 -1.24 -5.33 -3.17
N GLY A 98 -1.13 -4.05 -2.82
CA GLY A 98 -0.19 -3.13 -3.43
C GLY A 98 1.26 -3.58 -3.26
N LEU A 99 1.62 -4.04 -2.06
CA LEU A 99 2.95 -4.58 -1.77
C LEU A 99 3.25 -5.84 -2.58
N ASN A 100 2.32 -6.80 -2.63
CA ASN A 100 2.45 -8.02 -3.44
C ASN A 100 2.65 -7.70 -4.92
N GLN A 101 1.87 -6.78 -5.46
CA GLN A 101 1.95 -6.40 -6.86
C GLN A 101 3.24 -5.64 -7.17
N ALA A 102 3.61 -4.67 -6.33
CA ALA A 102 4.86 -3.93 -6.48
C ALA A 102 6.07 -4.86 -6.44
N SER A 103 6.11 -5.81 -5.50
CA SER A 103 7.22 -6.75 -5.36
C SER A 103 7.41 -7.64 -6.59
N ASN A 104 6.33 -8.03 -7.28
CA ASN A 104 6.37 -8.88 -8.48
C ASN A 104 6.43 -8.10 -9.79
N SER A 105 6.29 -6.78 -9.75
CA SER A 105 6.06 -5.93 -10.92
C SER A 105 7.22 -5.93 -11.93
N LEU A 106 8.47 -5.88 -11.45
CA LEU A 106 9.66 -5.89 -12.32
C LEU A 106 9.82 -7.22 -13.06
N VAL A 107 9.68 -8.33 -12.33
CA VAL A 107 9.77 -9.68 -12.92
C VAL A 107 8.64 -9.88 -13.93
N GLY A 108 7.43 -9.44 -13.62
CA GLY A 108 6.28 -9.49 -14.53
C GLY A 108 6.43 -8.60 -15.77
N SER A 109 7.27 -7.57 -15.70
CA SER A 109 7.52 -6.62 -16.80
C SER A 109 8.88 -6.79 -17.48
N ALA A 110 9.56 -7.95 -17.29
CA ALA A 110 10.89 -8.27 -17.80
C ALA A 110 11.08 -7.96 -19.28
N ASN A 111 10.13 -8.37 -20.12
CA ASN A 111 10.17 -8.15 -21.57
C ASN A 111 10.14 -6.66 -21.95
N LEU A 112 9.43 -5.83 -21.18
CA LEU A 112 9.37 -4.40 -21.41
C LEU A 112 10.69 -3.73 -20.99
N ILE A 113 11.22 -4.12 -19.83
CA ILE A 113 12.46 -3.59 -19.26
C ILE A 113 13.66 -3.86 -20.18
N LYS A 114 13.70 -5.01 -20.88
CA LYS A 114 14.77 -5.38 -21.81
C LYS A 114 14.70 -4.64 -23.15
N LYS A 115 13.51 -4.23 -23.59
CA LYS A 115 13.30 -3.71 -24.96
C LYS A 115 13.21 -2.18 -25.04
N VAL A 116 12.78 -1.52 -23.96
CA VAL A 116 12.50 -0.08 -23.95
C VAL A 116 13.19 0.59 -22.77
N TYR A 117 13.81 1.73 -23.03
CA TYR A 117 14.38 2.57 -21.96
C TYR A 117 13.31 3.47 -21.35
N PHE A 118 13.11 3.37 -20.05
CA PHE A 118 12.29 4.24 -19.23
C PHE A 118 12.72 4.14 -17.75
N PRO A 119 12.35 5.11 -16.88
CA PRO A 119 12.64 5.05 -15.44
C PRO A 119 11.91 3.85 -14.81
N ARG A 120 12.66 2.86 -14.33
CA ARG A 120 12.07 1.58 -13.87
C ARG A 120 11.21 1.71 -12.64
N LEU A 121 11.34 2.80 -11.87
CA LEU A 121 10.44 3.16 -10.77
C LEU A 121 8.97 3.27 -11.21
N VAL A 122 8.69 3.58 -12.48
CA VAL A 122 7.33 3.63 -13.05
C VAL A 122 6.59 2.31 -12.84
N VAL A 123 7.29 1.17 -12.91
CA VAL A 123 6.71 -0.18 -12.86
C VAL A 123 6.08 -0.49 -11.50
N PRO A 124 6.79 -0.43 -10.36
CA PRO A 124 6.18 -0.68 -9.06
C PRO A 124 5.17 0.43 -8.66
N ILE A 125 5.38 1.68 -9.08
CA ILE A 125 4.42 2.76 -8.82
C ILE A 125 3.09 2.49 -9.53
N SER A 126 3.11 2.13 -10.82
CA SER A 126 1.88 1.81 -11.57
C SER A 126 1.13 0.63 -10.97
N SER A 127 1.85 -0.38 -10.47
CA SER A 127 1.27 -1.55 -9.83
C SER A 127 0.52 -1.21 -8.54
N VAL A 128 1.06 -0.32 -7.70
CA VAL A 128 0.36 0.16 -6.49
C VAL A 128 -0.86 1.01 -6.85
N ILE A 129 -0.71 1.94 -7.82
CA ILE A 129 -1.81 2.80 -8.28
C ILE A 129 -2.97 1.97 -8.83
N SER A 130 -2.69 0.88 -9.52
CA SER A 130 -3.73 0.00 -10.07
C SER A 130 -4.65 -0.60 -9.00
N GLY A 131 -4.19 -0.72 -7.75
CA GLY A 131 -4.98 -1.18 -6.62
C GLY A 131 -6.02 -0.18 -6.09
N VAL A 132 -5.97 1.09 -6.52
CA VAL A 132 -6.92 2.13 -6.07
C VAL A 132 -8.37 1.76 -6.39
N VAL A 133 -8.62 1.08 -7.50
CA VAL A 133 -9.97 0.66 -7.88
C VAL A 133 -10.53 -0.32 -6.84
N ASP A 134 -9.73 -1.31 -6.42
CA ASP A 134 -10.11 -2.27 -5.36
C ASP A 134 -10.38 -1.55 -4.04
N PHE A 135 -9.51 -0.58 -3.69
CA PHE A 135 -9.68 0.23 -2.49
C PHE A 135 -10.98 1.03 -2.50
N VAL A 136 -11.30 1.71 -3.61
CA VAL A 136 -12.53 2.51 -3.73
C VAL A 136 -13.77 1.63 -3.59
N LEU A 137 -13.77 0.42 -4.18
CA LEU A 137 -14.88 -0.52 -4.06
C LEU A 137 -15.05 -1.01 -2.60
N ALA A 138 -13.97 -1.40 -1.94
CA ALA A 138 -14.01 -1.82 -0.54
C ALA A 138 -14.41 -0.65 0.38
N PHE A 139 -13.93 0.56 0.09
CA PHE A 139 -14.28 1.77 0.83
C PHE A 139 -15.77 2.13 0.67
N ALA A 140 -16.34 1.97 -0.52
CA ALA A 140 -17.78 2.18 -0.74
C ALA A 140 -18.63 1.21 0.11
N VAL A 141 -18.19 -0.04 0.25
CA VAL A 141 -18.84 -1.00 1.17
C VAL A 141 -18.73 -0.55 2.63
N LEU A 142 -17.56 -0.03 3.04
CA LEU A 142 -17.38 0.51 4.38
C LEU A 142 -18.36 1.66 4.66
N LEU A 143 -18.54 2.58 3.71
CA LEU A 143 -19.52 3.67 3.85
C LEU A 143 -20.96 3.12 3.96
N GLY A 144 -21.30 2.11 3.16
CA GLY A 144 -22.58 1.41 3.29
C GLY A 144 -22.79 0.77 4.66
N MET A 145 -21.74 0.15 5.22
CA MET A 145 -21.79 -0.40 6.59
C MET A 145 -21.95 0.71 7.64
N MET A 146 -21.28 1.84 7.48
CA MET A 146 -21.45 3.00 8.40
C MET A 146 -22.90 3.45 8.43
N LEU A 147 -23.54 3.58 7.26
CA LEU A 147 -24.97 3.93 7.17
C LEU A 147 -25.85 2.87 7.83
N PHE A 148 -25.57 1.59 7.63
CA PHE A 148 -26.32 0.50 8.24
C PHE A 148 -26.25 0.49 9.78
N TYR A 149 -25.06 0.83 10.34
CA TYR A 149 -24.86 0.92 11.79
C TYR A 149 -25.24 2.29 12.37
N GLY A 150 -25.70 3.25 11.56
CA GLY A 150 -26.06 4.59 12.01
C GLY A 150 -24.85 5.44 12.45
N ILE A 151 -23.65 5.11 11.97
CA ILE A 151 -22.41 5.84 12.28
C ILE A 151 -22.22 6.92 11.22
N LEU A 152 -22.38 8.17 11.60
CA LEU A 152 -22.14 9.31 10.70
C LEU A 152 -20.67 9.74 10.79
N PRO A 153 -20.04 10.03 9.64
CA PRO A 153 -18.69 10.54 9.63
C PRO A 153 -18.61 11.90 10.32
N THR A 154 -17.59 12.08 11.14
CA THR A 154 -17.29 13.34 11.83
C THR A 154 -16.45 14.26 10.96
N VAL A 155 -16.17 15.49 11.41
CA VAL A 155 -15.26 16.43 10.74
C VAL A 155 -13.87 15.83 10.52
N ASN A 156 -13.49 14.82 11.31
CA ASN A 156 -12.23 14.12 11.20
C ASN A 156 -12.01 13.39 9.85
N ILE A 157 -13.10 13.17 9.08
CA ILE A 157 -13.01 12.60 7.72
C ILE A 157 -12.10 13.42 6.79
N LEU A 158 -11.90 14.71 7.06
CA LEU A 158 -11.00 15.58 6.31
C LEU A 158 -9.52 15.12 6.39
N TRP A 159 -9.16 14.31 7.40
CA TRP A 159 -7.82 13.72 7.52
C TRP A 159 -7.64 12.43 6.72
N LEU A 160 -8.72 11.87 6.18
CA LEU A 160 -8.69 10.62 5.41
C LEU A 160 -7.69 10.66 4.24
N PRO A 161 -7.59 11.73 3.42
CA PRO A 161 -6.61 11.81 2.35
C PRO A 161 -5.17 11.66 2.83
N LEU A 162 -4.85 12.18 4.03
CA LEU A 162 -3.53 12.00 4.64
C LEU A 162 -3.24 10.52 4.94
N PHE A 163 -4.20 9.80 5.50
CA PHE A 163 -4.04 8.37 5.79
C PHE A 163 -3.95 7.55 4.51
N VAL A 164 -4.73 7.88 3.48
CA VAL A 164 -4.62 7.25 2.15
C VAL A 164 -3.23 7.50 1.56
N LEU A 165 -2.71 8.73 1.64
CA LEU A 165 -1.34 9.03 1.21
C LEU A 165 -0.32 8.20 1.99
N LEU A 166 -0.50 8.04 3.30
CA LEU A 166 0.40 7.26 4.15
C LEU A 166 0.43 5.79 3.77
N ILE A 167 -0.72 5.21 3.36
CA ILE A 167 -0.76 3.84 2.81
C ILE A 167 0.09 3.74 1.54
N PHE A 168 -0.08 4.69 0.61
CA PHE A 168 0.70 4.73 -0.62
C PHE A 168 2.19 4.82 -0.35
N VAL A 169 2.60 5.75 0.52
CA VAL A 169 3.99 5.95 0.91
C VAL A 169 4.58 4.67 1.51
N THR A 170 3.83 4.00 2.39
CA THR A 170 4.26 2.75 3.02
C THR A 170 4.37 1.61 2.00
N ALA A 171 3.34 1.43 1.15
CA ALA A 171 3.32 0.37 0.14
C ALA A 171 4.44 0.54 -0.89
N LEU A 172 4.68 1.78 -1.35
CA LEU A 172 5.78 2.08 -2.26
C LEU A 172 7.14 1.95 -1.58
N GLY A 173 7.27 2.42 -0.33
CA GLY A 173 8.51 2.33 0.41
C GLY A 173 9.01 0.90 0.53
N VAL A 174 8.19 0.02 1.08
CA VAL A 174 8.49 -1.42 1.21
C VAL A 174 8.52 -2.10 -0.16
N GLY A 175 7.60 -1.72 -1.07
CA GLY A 175 7.52 -2.24 -2.42
C GLY A 175 8.79 -2.03 -3.24
N PHE A 176 9.46 -0.90 -3.12
CA PHE A 176 10.74 -0.63 -3.79
C PHE A 176 11.85 -1.56 -3.30
N TRP A 177 11.95 -1.80 -1.99
CA TRP A 177 12.89 -2.76 -1.45
C TRP A 177 12.62 -4.17 -2.00
N LEU A 178 11.39 -4.62 -1.89
CA LEU A 178 11.02 -5.99 -2.24
C LEU A 178 11.05 -6.24 -3.75
N SER A 179 10.67 -5.26 -4.58
CA SER A 179 10.75 -5.40 -6.03
C SER A 179 12.21 -5.52 -6.53
N ALA A 180 13.12 -4.72 -5.97
CA ALA A 180 14.54 -4.82 -6.30
C ALA A 180 15.15 -6.15 -5.82
N LEU A 181 14.78 -6.60 -4.61
CA LEU A 181 15.21 -7.90 -4.08
C LEU A 181 14.65 -9.08 -4.89
N ASN A 182 13.42 -9.00 -5.37
CA ASN A 182 12.76 -10.06 -6.14
C ASN A 182 13.40 -10.29 -7.52
N VAL A 183 14.01 -9.26 -8.09
CA VAL A 183 14.84 -9.41 -9.31
C VAL A 183 16.09 -10.23 -9.03
N GLN A 184 16.71 -10.03 -7.89
CA GLN A 184 17.96 -10.68 -7.53
C GLN A 184 17.73 -12.08 -6.92
N PHE A 185 16.68 -12.24 -6.11
CA PHE A 185 16.37 -13.44 -5.35
C PHE A 185 14.92 -13.89 -5.59
N ARG A 186 14.76 -14.99 -6.31
CA ARG A 186 13.43 -15.51 -6.70
C ARG A 186 12.56 -15.94 -5.52
N ASP A 187 13.15 -16.19 -4.37
CA ASP A 187 12.45 -16.60 -3.14
C ASP A 187 11.60 -15.48 -2.54
N VAL A 188 11.93 -14.22 -2.85
CA VAL A 188 11.18 -13.05 -2.36
C VAL A 188 9.70 -13.15 -2.75
N ARG A 189 9.40 -13.66 -3.94
CA ARG A 189 8.02 -13.86 -4.41
C ARG A 189 7.19 -14.74 -3.48
N TYR A 190 7.79 -15.73 -2.85
CA TYR A 190 7.11 -16.61 -1.89
C TYR A 190 7.13 -16.04 -0.48
N THR A 191 8.15 -15.30 -0.14
CA THR A 191 8.30 -14.69 1.19
C THR A 191 7.32 -13.54 1.42
N VAL A 192 7.01 -12.73 0.40
CA VAL A 192 6.13 -11.55 0.53
C VAL A 192 4.71 -11.90 1.01
N PRO A 193 4.00 -12.91 0.44
CA PRO A 193 2.69 -13.31 0.96
C PRO A 193 2.74 -13.77 2.41
N PHE A 194 3.78 -14.51 2.81
CA PHE A 194 3.98 -14.92 4.19
C PHE A 194 4.20 -13.72 5.13
N LEU A 195 5.06 -12.78 4.75
CA LEU A 195 5.32 -11.57 5.51
C LEU A 195 4.06 -10.72 5.67
N THR A 196 3.27 -10.54 4.63
CA THR A 196 2.02 -9.78 4.70
C THR A 196 1.00 -10.47 5.60
N GLN A 197 0.91 -11.80 5.56
CA GLN A 197 0.05 -12.56 6.46
C GLN A 197 0.45 -12.37 7.93
N PHE A 198 1.75 -12.47 8.23
CA PHE A 198 2.27 -12.24 9.57
C PHE A 198 2.07 -10.78 10.01
N TRP A 199 2.33 -9.84 9.13
CA TRP A 199 2.20 -8.41 9.40
C TRP A 199 0.76 -7.97 9.66
N LEU A 200 -0.25 -8.68 9.10
CA LEU A 200 -1.66 -8.48 9.43
C LEU A 200 -1.91 -8.62 10.93
N PHE A 201 -1.36 -9.65 11.56
CA PHE A 201 -1.50 -9.85 13.01
C PHE A 201 -0.62 -8.90 13.84
N ALA A 202 0.48 -8.43 13.28
CA ALA A 202 1.34 -7.40 13.86
C ALA A 202 0.80 -5.98 13.61
N THR A 203 -0.45 -5.83 13.17
CA THR A 203 -1.16 -4.56 12.98
C THR A 203 -2.48 -4.64 13.76
N PRO A 204 -2.98 -3.57 14.41
CA PRO A 204 -4.15 -3.61 15.27
C PRO A 204 -5.46 -3.71 14.46
N ILE A 205 -5.62 -4.80 13.68
CA ILE A 205 -6.79 -5.04 12.84
C ILE A 205 -7.87 -5.76 13.62
N ALA A 206 -7.49 -6.86 14.31
CA ALA A 206 -8.41 -7.69 15.06
C ALA A 206 -8.65 -7.20 16.51
N TYR A 207 -7.84 -6.26 16.99
CA TYR A 207 -7.89 -5.72 18.33
C TYR A 207 -7.58 -4.22 18.30
N PRO A 208 -8.04 -3.42 19.27
CA PRO A 208 -7.72 -2.01 19.34
C PRO A 208 -6.35 -1.77 19.99
N SER A 209 -5.66 -0.73 19.58
CA SER A 209 -4.39 -0.33 20.20
C SER A 209 -4.56 0.19 21.62
N SER A 210 -5.80 0.53 22.03
CA SER A 210 -6.16 0.96 23.39
C SER A 210 -5.84 -0.08 24.49
N LEU A 211 -5.68 -1.36 24.10
CA LEU A 211 -5.23 -2.42 25.01
C LEU A 211 -3.78 -2.25 25.48
N LEU A 212 -2.98 -1.47 24.75
CA LEU A 212 -1.58 -1.22 25.07
C LEU A 212 -1.44 0.05 25.92
N SER A 213 -0.45 0.07 26.84
CA SER A 213 -0.08 1.31 27.52
C SER A 213 0.46 2.34 26.53
N GLU A 214 0.41 3.62 26.87
CA GLU A 214 0.77 4.74 25.98
C GLU A 214 2.19 4.60 25.39
N THR A 215 3.15 4.18 26.22
CA THR A 215 4.53 3.92 25.78
C THR A 215 4.59 2.81 24.73
N TRP A 216 3.91 1.68 24.98
CA TRP A 216 3.89 0.57 24.03
C TRP A 216 3.14 0.90 22.75
N ARG A 217 2.09 1.72 22.81
CA ARG A 217 1.38 2.22 21.62
C ARG A 217 2.31 3.05 20.72
N THR A 218 3.15 3.88 21.32
CA THR A 218 4.13 4.70 20.57
C THR A 218 5.20 3.82 19.92
N ILE A 219 5.73 2.80 20.62
CA ILE A 219 6.67 1.83 20.04
C ILE A 219 6.00 1.04 18.91
N TYR A 220 4.76 0.64 19.11
CA TYR A 220 3.99 -0.10 18.13
C TYR A 220 3.78 0.72 16.82
N ALA A 221 3.76 2.03 16.91
CA ALA A 221 3.68 2.95 15.77
C ALA A 221 4.93 2.94 14.85
N ILE A 222 6.02 2.25 15.23
CA ILE A 222 7.15 1.93 14.33
C ILE A 222 6.64 1.12 13.12
N ASN A 223 5.59 0.31 13.31
CA ASN A 223 4.82 -0.23 12.20
C ASN A 223 3.95 0.89 11.61
N PRO A 224 4.24 1.38 10.38
CA PRO A 224 3.51 2.52 9.81
C PRO A 224 2.02 2.24 9.58
N MET A 225 1.65 0.96 9.41
CA MET A 225 0.24 0.57 9.24
C MET A 225 -0.58 0.73 10.53
N VAL A 226 0.03 0.84 11.70
CA VAL A 226 -0.66 1.15 12.96
C VAL A 226 -1.28 2.54 12.90
N GLY A 227 -0.50 3.56 12.50
CA GLY A 227 -1.02 4.92 12.35
C GLY A 227 -2.10 5.04 11.28
N VAL A 228 -1.99 4.27 10.21
CA VAL A 228 -3.02 4.21 9.16
C VAL A 228 -4.33 3.63 9.71
N VAL A 229 -4.28 2.45 10.33
CA VAL A 229 -5.49 1.75 10.81
C VAL A 229 -6.19 2.54 11.90
N GLU A 230 -5.44 3.04 12.88
CA GLU A 230 -6.00 3.88 13.95
C GLU A 230 -6.53 5.20 13.39
N GLY A 231 -5.83 5.79 12.42
CA GLY A 231 -6.27 6.99 11.72
C GLY A 231 -7.58 6.81 10.96
N PHE A 232 -7.76 5.67 10.27
CA PHE A 232 -9.01 5.34 9.58
C PHE A 232 -10.18 5.18 10.57
N ARG A 233 -9.97 4.47 11.69
CA ARG A 233 -10.99 4.31 12.73
C ARG A 233 -11.38 5.66 13.35
N TRP A 234 -10.39 6.47 13.70
CA TRP A 234 -10.63 7.80 14.26
C TRP A 234 -11.35 8.72 13.28
N ALA A 235 -10.93 8.74 12.01
CA ALA A 235 -11.50 9.62 11.01
C ALA A 235 -12.93 9.23 10.59
N LEU A 236 -13.24 7.94 10.55
CA LEU A 236 -14.52 7.43 10.05
C LEU A 236 -15.49 7.05 11.16
N LEU A 237 -15.02 6.36 12.19
CA LEU A 237 -15.89 5.80 13.23
C LEU A 237 -15.98 6.67 14.49
N GLY A 238 -15.17 7.74 14.55
CA GLY A 238 -15.24 8.70 15.67
C GLY A 238 -14.72 8.13 16.99
N THR A 239 -13.69 7.26 16.95
CA THR A 239 -13.05 6.79 18.19
C THR A 239 -12.46 7.96 18.99
N ASP A 240 -12.63 7.97 20.32
CA ASP A 240 -12.33 9.10 21.20
C ASP A 240 -10.87 9.53 21.24
N THR A 241 -9.96 8.64 20.90
CA THR A 241 -8.52 8.92 20.95
C THR A 241 -7.98 9.33 19.59
N ALA A 242 -7.71 10.62 19.41
CA ALA A 242 -6.92 11.08 18.26
C ALA A 242 -5.53 10.41 18.32
N PRO A 243 -5.07 9.82 17.21
CA PRO A 243 -3.83 9.02 17.20
C PRO A 243 -2.54 9.88 17.17
N GLY A 244 -2.53 11.02 17.85
CA GLY A 244 -1.46 12.01 18.02
C GLY A 244 -0.02 11.57 17.70
N ALA A 245 0.74 11.13 18.71
CA ALA A 245 2.13 10.67 18.56
C ALA A 245 2.27 9.46 17.63
N ILE A 246 1.25 8.60 17.56
CA ILE A 246 1.23 7.41 16.69
C ILE A 246 1.34 7.82 15.22
N ILE A 247 0.55 8.83 14.78
CA ILE A 247 0.59 9.29 13.38
C ILE A 247 1.99 9.84 13.06
N PHE A 248 2.58 10.61 13.96
CA PHE A 248 3.90 11.19 13.73
C PHE A 248 4.96 10.12 13.54
N VAL A 249 5.04 9.15 14.46
CA VAL A 249 6.01 8.04 14.39
C VAL A 249 5.78 7.18 13.15
N SER A 250 4.52 6.79 12.88
CA SER A 250 4.16 6.02 11.68
C SER A 250 4.49 6.75 10.39
N SER A 251 4.25 8.06 10.33
CA SER A 251 4.59 8.87 9.15
C SER A 251 6.10 8.94 8.94
N LEU A 252 6.87 9.18 10.01
CA LEU A 252 8.33 9.22 9.94
C LEU A 252 8.90 7.89 9.44
N MET A 253 8.39 6.77 9.94
CA MET A 253 8.79 5.43 9.49
C MET A 253 8.40 5.16 8.04
N ALA A 254 7.19 5.53 7.62
CA ALA A 254 6.74 5.38 6.23
C ALA A 254 7.63 6.17 5.26
N PHE A 255 7.95 7.43 5.58
CA PHE A 255 8.84 8.25 4.77
C PHE A 255 10.27 7.72 4.75
N SER A 256 10.78 7.23 5.89
CA SER A 256 12.11 6.61 5.98
C SER A 256 12.19 5.36 5.08
N LEU A 257 11.15 4.53 5.09
CA LEU A 257 11.04 3.35 4.22
C LEU A 257 10.96 3.75 2.75
N LEU A 258 10.21 4.79 2.41
CA LEU A 258 10.10 5.29 1.03
C LEU A 258 11.44 5.80 0.50
N VAL A 259 12.10 6.66 1.28
CA VAL A 259 13.40 7.24 0.90
C VAL A 259 14.46 6.15 0.78
N GLY A 260 14.59 5.30 1.81
CA GLY A 260 15.54 4.18 1.79
C GLY A 260 15.26 3.20 0.65
N GLY A 261 13.98 2.86 0.43
CA GLY A 261 13.55 1.98 -0.67
C GLY A 261 13.86 2.55 -2.04
N ALA A 262 13.59 3.83 -2.26
CA ALA A 262 13.87 4.51 -3.52
C ALA A 262 15.37 4.55 -3.83
N PHE A 263 16.22 4.85 -2.84
CA PHE A 263 17.67 4.84 -3.00
C PHE A 263 18.21 3.43 -3.26
N TYR A 264 17.73 2.43 -2.51
CA TYR A 264 18.11 1.03 -2.72
C TYR A 264 17.72 0.55 -4.12
N PHE A 265 16.49 0.80 -4.54
CA PHE A 265 15.98 0.47 -5.87
C PHE A 265 16.84 1.09 -6.97
N ARG A 266 17.14 2.38 -6.88
CA ARG A 266 17.99 3.07 -7.87
C ARG A 266 19.41 2.54 -7.90
N ARG A 267 19.94 2.11 -6.77
CA ARG A 267 21.27 1.44 -6.73
C ARG A 267 21.25 0.11 -7.49
N MET A 268 20.20 -0.68 -7.29
CA MET A 268 20.04 -2.00 -7.91
C MET A 268 19.57 -1.93 -9.37
N GLU A 269 18.95 -0.83 -9.78
CA GLU A 269 18.41 -0.64 -11.14
C GLU A 269 19.43 -0.89 -12.24
N ARG A 270 20.72 -0.66 -11.97
CA ARG A 270 21.80 -0.85 -12.92
C ARG A 270 21.96 -2.32 -13.37
N SER A 271 21.66 -3.25 -12.49
CA SER A 271 21.78 -4.70 -12.75
C SER A 271 20.49 -5.34 -13.27
N PHE A 272 19.34 -4.62 -13.26
CA PHE A 272 18.06 -5.24 -13.61
C PHE A 272 18.00 -5.76 -15.06
N ALA A 273 18.65 -5.08 -16.01
CA ALA A 273 18.63 -5.50 -17.41
C ALA A 273 19.38 -6.80 -17.64
N ASP A 274 20.36 -7.11 -16.78
CA ASP A 274 21.22 -8.29 -16.91
C ASP A 274 20.64 -9.50 -16.18
N VAL A 275 19.81 -9.28 -15.15
CA VAL A 275 19.33 -10.34 -14.22
C VAL A 275 17.87 -10.71 -14.45
N VAL A 276 17.04 -9.81 -14.95
CA VAL A 276 15.59 -10.04 -15.15
C VAL A 276 15.27 -10.97 -16.31
#